data_124ed6a60216fea080b36d3e1a3a559a
#
_entry.id   124ed6a60216fea080b36d3e1a3a559a
#
_cell.length_a   1.000
_cell.length_b   1.000
_cell.length_c   1.000
_cell.angle_alpha   90.00
_cell.angle_beta   90.00
_cell.angle_gamma   90.00
#
_symmetry.space_group_name_H-M   'P 1'
#
loop_
_entity.id
_entity.type
_entity.pdbx_description
1 polymer ?
#
loop_
_entity_poly.entity_id
_entity_poly.type
_entity_poly.pdbx_seq_one_letter_code
_entity_poly.pdbx_strand_id
1 'polypeptide(L)'
;MLRTARLALLKTLGALGLDDAAPVTRWRRHRVLILGYHGISLDDEHHWDSELYMPASVLRRRLELIREAGCHVLALDDAVRRMYDDDLPPRSVVLTFDDGTYDFYARAFPVVQSFGYPATVYFTTYYAEFNRPVYDAMISYLLWKGRSRRLCWPDVLGDTGEITLTDDGRRRARERLRRYPVEHGLNGRDKDALLARLAALLDVDYDDILRRRLLHLMSLSEAGELARRGVDLQLHTHRHRVSYDSAVFDREIRDNLERLRALRPSEPTHFCYPGGVNRPEFLPWLRGSNIASATTCEPGLASRRHDRLLLPRYIDTSTHTDAEFRAWLTGVATLLPRRRQAEATGQFLEAPVAS
;
A
#
# COMPACT_ATOMS: atom_id res chain seq x y z
N MET A 1 -17.53 9.61 18.29
CA MET A 1 -17.87 11.04 18.43
C MET A 1 -16.99 11.95 17.58
N LEU A 2 -15.66 11.98 17.68
CA LEU A 2 -14.79 12.90 16.90
C LEU A 2 -14.89 12.72 15.38
N ARG A 3 -14.97 11.48 14.85
CA ARG A 3 -15.11 11.22 13.40
C ARG A 3 -16.44 11.73 12.85
N THR A 4 -17.53 11.54 13.58
CA THR A 4 -18.87 11.98 13.17
C THR A 4 -18.97 13.52 13.12
N ALA A 5 -18.45 14.20 14.15
CA ALA A 5 -18.40 15.66 14.19
C ALA A 5 -17.54 16.25 13.07
N ARG A 6 -16.38 15.62 12.78
CA ARG A 6 -15.52 16.00 11.68
C ARG A 6 -16.19 15.81 10.32
N LEU A 7 -16.88 14.68 10.11
CA LEU A 7 -17.64 14.44 8.87
C LEU A 7 -18.76 15.45 8.66
N ALA A 8 -19.50 15.80 9.74
CA ALA A 8 -20.53 16.83 9.67
C ALA A 8 -19.93 18.18 9.28
N LEU A 9 -18.81 18.58 9.90
CA LEU A 9 -18.13 19.82 9.57
C LEU A 9 -17.64 19.84 8.11
N LEU A 10 -17.03 18.76 7.62
CA LEU A 10 -16.57 18.65 6.24
C LEU A 10 -17.72 18.77 5.23
N LYS A 11 -18.87 18.12 5.51
CA LYS A 11 -20.07 18.24 4.68
C LYS A 11 -20.61 19.68 4.67
N THR A 12 -20.61 20.34 5.82
CA THR A 12 -21.08 21.74 5.92
C THR A 12 -20.16 22.69 5.16
N LEU A 13 -18.82 22.54 5.29
CA LEU A 13 -17.84 23.36 4.57
C LEU A 13 -17.98 23.17 3.06
N GLY A 14 -18.15 21.93 2.58
CA GLY A 14 -18.38 21.64 1.16
C GLY A 14 -19.70 22.21 0.64
N ALA A 15 -20.79 22.08 1.42
CA ALA A 15 -22.10 22.62 1.07
C ALA A 15 -22.11 24.16 0.97
N LEU A 16 -21.25 24.82 1.75
CA LEU A 16 -21.08 26.29 1.74
C LEU A 16 -20.07 26.78 0.68
N GLY A 17 -19.46 25.87 -0.10
CA GLY A 17 -18.44 26.22 -1.11
C GLY A 17 -17.14 26.78 -0.51
N LEU A 18 -16.92 26.60 0.80
CA LEU A 18 -15.74 27.13 1.48
C LEU A 18 -14.46 26.34 1.11
N ASP A 19 -14.61 25.16 0.52
CA ASP A 19 -13.52 24.33 -0.02
C ASP A 19 -12.78 25.06 -1.15
N ASP A 20 -13.47 25.95 -1.88
CA ASP A 20 -12.96 26.73 -3.01
C ASP A 20 -12.62 28.18 -2.63
N ALA A 21 -12.67 28.51 -1.34
CA ALA A 21 -12.32 29.85 -0.86
C ALA A 21 -10.89 30.25 -1.26
N ALA A 22 -10.70 31.50 -1.66
CA ALA A 22 -9.42 32.01 -2.16
C ALA A 22 -8.20 31.76 -1.25
N PRO A 23 -8.26 31.81 0.10
CA PRO A 23 -7.16 31.45 0.97
C PRO A 23 -6.77 29.97 0.86
N VAL A 24 -7.77 29.06 0.77
CA VAL A 24 -7.56 27.62 0.63
C VAL A 24 -6.91 27.31 -0.71
N THR A 25 -7.40 27.90 -1.80
CA THR A 25 -6.83 27.70 -3.14
C THR A 25 -5.42 28.23 -3.26
N ARG A 26 -5.09 29.40 -2.67
CA ARG A 26 -3.73 29.94 -2.60
C ARG A 26 -2.79 29.01 -1.83
N TRP A 27 -3.22 28.54 -0.67
CA TRP A 27 -2.43 27.65 0.17
C TRP A 27 -2.23 26.29 -0.53
N ARG A 28 -3.25 25.77 -1.23
CA ARG A 28 -3.21 24.49 -1.97
C ARG A 28 -2.29 24.53 -3.20
N ARG A 29 -2.10 25.68 -3.81
CA ARG A 29 -1.33 25.85 -5.07
C ARG A 29 0.10 25.36 -4.98
N HIS A 30 0.77 25.50 -3.84
CA HIS A 30 2.18 25.10 -3.66
C HIS A 30 2.32 23.72 -3.02
N ARG A 31 1.32 22.86 -3.19
CA ARG A 31 1.29 21.53 -2.56
C ARG A 31 0.75 20.50 -3.52
N VAL A 32 1.30 19.30 -3.43
CA VAL A 32 0.81 18.13 -4.14
C VAL A 32 0.15 17.15 -3.17
N LEU A 33 -1.00 16.61 -3.55
CA LEU A 33 -1.62 15.49 -2.86
C LEU A 33 -1.13 14.20 -3.49
N ILE A 34 -0.27 13.48 -2.80
CA ILE A 34 0.16 12.14 -3.21
C ILE A 34 -0.83 11.16 -2.61
N LEU A 35 -1.62 10.50 -3.46
CA LEU A 35 -2.57 9.46 -3.07
C LEU A 35 -1.88 8.10 -3.06
N GLY A 36 -2.05 7.35 -1.98
CA GLY A 36 -1.60 5.97 -1.86
C GLY A 36 -2.77 5.01 -1.87
N TYR A 37 -2.69 3.97 -2.68
CA TYR A 37 -3.62 2.86 -2.75
C TYR A 37 -2.86 1.56 -2.57
N HIS A 38 -3.54 0.50 -2.12
CA HIS A 38 -3.01 -0.85 -2.06
C HIS A 38 -3.81 -1.77 -3.00
N GLY A 39 -4.57 -2.72 -2.48
CA GLY A 39 -5.32 -3.67 -3.29
C GLY A 39 -6.63 -3.14 -3.87
N ILE A 40 -6.93 -3.53 -5.12
CA ILE A 40 -8.23 -3.29 -5.77
C ILE A 40 -8.90 -4.66 -5.99
N SER A 41 -9.80 -5.01 -5.10
CA SER A 41 -10.35 -6.36 -4.94
C SER A 41 -10.68 -7.08 -6.24
N LEU A 42 -10.21 -8.31 -6.35
CA LEU A 42 -10.62 -9.26 -7.38
C LEU A 42 -11.95 -9.93 -7.03
N ASP A 43 -12.20 -10.08 -5.72
CA ASP A 43 -13.40 -10.72 -5.16
C ASP A 43 -13.88 -9.98 -3.90
N ASP A 44 -13.69 -10.56 -2.73
CA ASP A 44 -14.21 -10.10 -1.46
C ASP A 44 -13.13 -9.59 -0.48
N GLU A 45 -11.91 -9.34 -0.98
CA GLU A 45 -10.77 -8.90 -0.16
C GLU A 45 -11.11 -7.61 0.62
N HIS A 46 -11.92 -6.72 0.05
CA HIS A 46 -12.39 -5.49 0.71
C HIS A 46 -13.35 -5.74 1.89
N HIS A 47 -13.93 -6.94 2.00
CA HIS A 47 -14.68 -7.35 3.18
C HIS A 47 -13.77 -7.95 4.24
N TRP A 48 -12.64 -8.53 3.86
CA TRP A 48 -11.62 -9.03 4.77
C TRP A 48 -10.82 -7.88 5.39
N ASP A 49 -10.28 -7.00 4.55
CA ASP A 49 -9.46 -5.87 4.98
C ASP A 49 -9.81 -4.60 4.18
N SER A 50 -10.79 -3.84 4.71
CA SER A 50 -11.28 -2.61 4.09
C SER A 50 -10.31 -1.42 4.19
N GLU A 51 -9.24 -1.53 4.97
CA GLU A 51 -8.18 -0.52 5.06
C GLU A 51 -7.11 -0.75 3.98
N LEU A 52 -6.93 -1.99 3.51
CA LEU A 52 -5.99 -2.32 2.43
C LEU A 52 -6.66 -2.47 1.06
N TYR A 53 -7.90 -2.95 1.03
CA TYR A 53 -8.59 -3.28 -0.22
C TYR A 53 -9.84 -2.42 -0.45
N MET A 54 -10.05 -2.03 -1.71
CA MET A 54 -11.28 -1.38 -2.12
C MET A 54 -11.83 -2.01 -3.41
N PRO A 55 -13.18 -1.97 -3.63
CA PRO A 55 -13.76 -2.34 -4.92
C PRO A 55 -13.30 -1.42 -6.05
N ALA A 56 -13.17 -1.96 -7.27
CA ALA A 56 -12.84 -1.16 -8.46
C ALA A 56 -13.84 -0.02 -8.72
N SER A 57 -15.10 -0.18 -8.33
CA SER A 57 -16.12 0.89 -8.40
C SER A 57 -15.79 2.07 -7.48
N VAL A 58 -15.22 1.82 -6.30
CA VAL A 58 -14.76 2.88 -5.39
C VAL A 58 -13.57 3.61 -5.99
N LEU A 59 -12.56 2.90 -6.53
CA LEU A 59 -11.45 3.55 -7.23
C LEU A 59 -11.96 4.42 -8.39
N ARG A 60 -12.85 3.91 -9.23
CA ARG A 60 -13.46 4.69 -10.31
C ARG A 60 -14.12 5.96 -9.77
N ARG A 61 -14.90 5.85 -8.70
CA ARG A 61 -15.54 7.01 -8.06
C ARG A 61 -14.50 8.02 -7.58
N ARG A 62 -13.37 7.59 -7.03
CA ARG A 62 -12.27 8.49 -6.63
C ARG A 62 -11.69 9.26 -7.82
N LEU A 63 -11.47 8.58 -8.95
CA LEU A 63 -10.96 9.23 -10.16
C LEU A 63 -11.98 10.21 -10.77
N GLU A 64 -13.28 9.90 -10.68
CA GLU A 64 -14.34 10.86 -11.04
C GLU A 64 -14.29 12.10 -10.16
N LEU A 65 -14.17 11.95 -8.84
CA LEU A 65 -14.05 13.06 -7.90
C LEU A 65 -12.81 13.94 -8.17
N ILE A 66 -11.69 13.33 -8.54
CA ILE A 66 -10.47 14.05 -8.97
C ILE A 66 -10.76 14.90 -10.19
N ARG A 67 -11.43 14.34 -11.21
CA ARG A 67 -11.83 15.05 -12.43
C ARG A 67 -12.85 16.16 -12.14
N GLU A 68 -13.90 15.85 -11.39
CA GLU A 68 -14.92 16.82 -10.98
C GLU A 68 -14.34 18.03 -10.21
N ALA A 69 -13.32 17.78 -9.38
CA ALA A 69 -12.64 18.83 -8.62
C ALA A 69 -11.62 19.63 -9.46
N GLY A 70 -11.47 19.35 -10.77
CA GLY A 70 -10.53 20.03 -11.64
C GLY A 70 -9.08 19.86 -11.21
N CYS A 71 -8.71 18.69 -10.69
CA CYS A 71 -7.35 18.39 -10.28
C CYS A 71 -6.45 18.07 -11.47
N HIS A 72 -5.17 18.45 -11.39
CA HIS A 72 -4.14 18.08 -12.35
C HIS A 72 -3.41 16.83 -11.84
N VAL A 73 -3.64 15.70 -12.50
CA VAL A 73 -2.94 14.45 -12.17
C VAL A 73 -1.60 14.42 -12.88
N LEU A 74 -0.51 14.35 -12.11
CA LEU A 74 0.86 14.40 -12.59
C LEU A 74 1.56 13.05 -12.36
N ALA A 75 2.56 12.74 -13.19
CA ALA A 75 3.54 11.71 -12.87
C ALA A 75 4.33 12.10 -11.62
N LEU A 76 4.75 11.13 -10.82
CA LEU A 76 5.43 11.38 -9.54
C LEU A 76 6.68 12.22 -9.70
N ASP A 77 7.55 11.87 -10.64
CA ASP A 77 8.81 12.60 -10.88
C ASP A 77 8.55 14.06 -11.27
N ASP A 78 7.61 14.30 -12.22
CA ASP A 78 7.23 15.65 -12.62
C ASP A 78 6.64 16.46 -11.46
N ALA A 79 5.79 15.83 -10.65
CA ALA A 79 5.20 16.48 -9.48
C ALA A 79 6.25 16.84 -8.42
N VAL A 80 7.20 15.95 -8.15
CA VAL A 80 8.30 16.21 -7.21
C VAL A 80 9.20 17.34 -7.72
N ARG A 81 9.62 17.27 -8.99
CA ARG A 81 10.44 18.32 -9.61
C ARG A 81 9.72 19.67 -9.52
N ARG A 82 8.51 19.79 -10.05
CA ARG A 82 7.72 21.04 -10.06
C ARG A 82 7.46 21.60 -8.65
N MET A 83 7.26 20.71 -7.67
CA MET A 83 7.03 21.11 -6.29
C MET A 83 8.23 21.88 -5.70
N TYR A 84 9.46 21.41 -6.01
CA TYR A 84 10.67 22.10 -5.54
C TYR A 84 11.05 23.32 -6.38
N ASP A 85 10.68 23.31 -7.68
CA ASP A 85 10.85 24.45 -8.60
C ASP A 85 9.76 25.53 -8.43
N ASP A 86 8.79 25.31 -7.54
CA ASP A 86 7.63 26.18 -7.28
C ASP A 86 6.71 26.41 -8.51
N ASP A 87 6.62 25.39 -9.39
CA ASP A 87 5.89 25.41 -10.67
C ASP A 87 4.75 24.38 -10.73
N LEU A 88 4.12 24.06 -9.60
CA LEU A 88 2.99 23.14 -9.56
C LEU A 88 1.73 23.74 -10.19
N PRO A 89 1.03 23.00 -11.08
CA PRO A 89 -0.34 23.38 -11.45
C PRO A 89 -1.25 23.42 -10.23
N PRO A 90 -2.34 24.18 -10.27
CA PRO A 90 -3.30 24.18 -9.17
C PRO A 90 -3.87 22.79 -8.91
N ARG A 91 -4.11 22.43 -7.64
CA ARG A 91 -4.72 21.13 -7.26
C ARG A 91 -3.97 19.91 -7.81
N SER A 92 -2.64 19.97 -7.82
CA SER A 92 -1.82 18.85 -8.25
C SER A 92 -2.06 17.60 -7.40
N VAL A 93 -2.24 16.45 -8.08
CA VAL A 93 -2.47 15.13 -7.49
C VAL A 93 -1.51 14.14 -8.15
N VAL A 94 -1.03 13.16 -7.38
CA VAL A 94 -0.27 12.01 -7.88
C VAL A 94 -0.97 10.74 -7.43
N LEU A 95 -1.05 9.74 -8.31
CA LEU A 95 -1.59 8.41 -8.00
C LEU A 95 -0.44 7.44 -7.77
N THR A 96 -0.36 6.86 -6.58
CA THR A 96 0.60 5.81 -6.26
C THR A 96 -0.11 4.55 -5.78
N PHE A 97 0.43 3.39 -6.13
CA PHE A 97 -0.06 2.08 -5.73
C PHE A 97 1.10 1.30 -5.12
N ASP A 98 0.88 0.74 -3.94
CA ASP A 98 1.94 0.04 -3.21
C ASP A 98 1.94 -1.47 -3.52
N ASP A 99 3.02 -2.16 -3.16
CA ASP A 99 3.29 -3.59 -3.25
C ASP A 99 3.42 -4.15 -4.67
N GLY A 100 2.65 -3.65 -5.64
CA GLY A 100 2.60 -4.19 -6.99
C GLY A 100 1.75 -5.46 -7.08
N THR A 101 0.58 -5.44 -6.46
CA THR A 101 -0.36 -6.56 -6.43
C THR A 101 -0.90 -6.92 -7.82
N TYR A 102 -1.25 -8.18 -8.04
CA TYR A 102 -1.85 -8.63 -9.31
C TYR A 102 -3.18 -7.94 -9.62
N ASP A 103 -3.94 -7.59 -8.59
CA ASP A 103 -5.19 -6.86 -8.75
C ASP A 103 -4.96 -5.44 -9.33
N PHE A 104 -3.78 -4.82 -9.10
CA PHE A 104 -3.43 -3.59 -9.81
C PHE A 104 -3.43 -3.83 -11.33
N TYR A 105 -2.75 -4.87 -11.80
CA TYR A 105 -2.71 -5.22 -13.22
C TYR A 105 -4.10 -5.53 -13.77
N ALA A 106 -4.86 -6.36 -13.04
CA ALA A 106 -6.13 -6.91 -13.52
C ALA A 106 -7.32 -5.96 -13.37
N ARG A 107 -7.31 -5.06 -12.39
CA ARG A 107 -8.47 -4.22 -12.02
C ARG A 107 -8.16 -2.73 -11.96
N ALA A 108 -7.10 -2.31 -11.27
CA ALA A 108 -6.81 -0.89 -11.07
C ALA A 108 -6.35 -0.21 -12.35
N PHE A 109 -5.36 -0.79 -13.04
CA PHE A 109 -4.76 -0.19 -14.22
C PHE A 109 -5.77 0.07 -15.35
N PRO A 110 -6.68 -0.86 -15.73
CA PRO A 110 -7.73 -0.56 -16.73
C PRO A 110 -8.62 0.64 -16.32
N VAL A 111 -8.91 0.79 -15.04
CA VAL A 111 -9.69 1.95 -14.55
C VAL A 111 -8.87 3.22 -14.68
N VAL A 112 -7.63 3.26 -14.19
CA VAL A 112 -6.74 4.43 -14.25
C VAL A 112 -6.49 4.84 -15.71
N GLN A 113 -6.21 3.87 -16.58
CA GLN A 113 -6.00 4.09 -18.02
C GLN A 113 -7.21 4.71 -18.71
N SER A 114 -8.43 4.34 -18.31
CA SER A 114 -9.66 4.89 -18.89
C SER A 114 -9.85 6.40 -18.61
N PHE A 115 -9.13 6.95 -17.62
CA PHE A 115 -9.08 8.39 -17.33
C PHE A 115 -7.87 9.08 -17.97
N GLY A 116 -6.95 8.34 -18.57
CA GLY A 116 -5.69 8.89 -19.12
C GLY A 116 -4.73 9.39 -18.04
N TYR A 117 -4.83 8.92 -16.81
CA TYR A 117 -4.02 9.38 -15.71
C TYR A 117 -2.70 8.59 -15.60
N PRO A 118 -1.57 9.26 -15.33
CA PRO A 118 -0.33 8.58 -14.97
C PRO A 118 -0.48 7.90 -13.61
N ALA A 119 0.23 6.79 -13.43
CA ALA A 119 0.29 6.06 -12.17
C ALA A 119 1.71 5.60 -11.88
N THR A 120 2.10 5.66 -10.60
CA THR A 120 3.33 5.08 -10.08
C THR A 120 3.00 3.85 -9.25
N VAL A 121 3.72 2.75 -9.47
CA VAL A 121 3.63 1.54 -8.64
C VAL A 121 4.93 1.36 -7.89
N TYR A 122 4.87 1.40 -6.57
CA TYR A 122 5.96 1.00 -5.69
C TYR A 122 5.98 -0.51 -5.60
N PHE A 123 6.91 -1.15 -6.32
CA PHE A 123 6.87 -2.56 -6.61
C PHE A 123 7.86 -3.37 -5.78
N THR A 124 7.31 -4.26 -4.97
CA THR A 124 8.07 -5.28 -4.25
C THR A 124 8.32 -6.48 -5.18
N THR A 125 9.56 -6.97 -5.29
CA THR A 125 9.94 -7.88 -6.38
C THR A 125 10.11 -9.34 -5.98
N TYR A 126 10.27 -9.67 -4.70
CA TYR A 126 10.54 -11.05 -4.26
C TYR A 126 9.41 -12.03 -4.62
N TYR A 127 8.19 -11.74 -4.23
CA TYR A 127 7.05 -12.62 -4.49
C TYR A 127 6.66 -12.66 -5.98
N ALA A 128 6.98 -11.60 -6.73
CA ALA A 128 6.75 -11.52 -8.17
C ALA A 128 7.57 -12.56 -8.97
N GLU A 129 8.75 -12.94 -8.46
CA GLU A 129 9.61 -13.96 -9.09
C GLU A 129 9.05 -15.37 -9.01
N PHE A 130 8.24 -15.66 -7.99
CA PHE A 130 7.83 -17.03 -7.67
C PHE A 130 6.35 -17.32 -7.95
N ASN A 131 5.56 -16.32 -8.36
CA ASN A 131 4.10 -16.43 -8.57
C ASN A 131 3.39 -17.13 -7.39
N ARG A 132 3.67 -16.66 -6.19
CA ARG A 132 3.12 -17.16 -4.93
C ARG A 132 2.33 -16.10 -4.23
N PRO A 133 1.28 -16.48 -3.47
CA PRO A 133 0.57 -15.51 -2.64
C PRO A 133 1.49 -14.96 -1.54
N VAL A 134 1.22 -13.73 -1.11
CA VAL A 134 1.90 -13.15 0.05
C VAL A 134 1.49 -13.93 1.30
N TYR A 135 2.42 -14.69 1.87
CA TYR A 135 2.16 -15.70 2.91
C TYR A 135 1.35 -15.18 4.10
N ASP A 136 1.75 -14.05 4.67
CA ASP A 136 1.10 -13.48 5.86
C ASP A 136 -0.32 -12.95 5.56
N ALA A 137 -0.50 -12.35 4.39
CA ALA A 137 -1.81 -11.90 3.90
C ALA A 137 -2.73 -13.10 3.68
N MET A 138 -2.22 -14.18 3.03
CA MET A 138 -2.99 -15.39 2.75
C MET A 138 -3.41 -16.11 4.03
N ILE A 139 -2.53 -16.23 5.04
CA ILE A 139 -2.93 -16.76 6.36
C ILE A 139 -4.11 -15.97 6.92
N SER A 140 -3.98 -14.64 6.95
CA SER A 140 -5.01 -13.77 7.53
C SER A 140 -6.34 -13.89 6.78
N TYR A 141 -6.28 -13.96 5.45
CA TYR A 141 -7.45 -14.10 4.59
C TYR A 141 -8.14 -15.47 4.78
N LEU A 142 -7.38 -16.58 4.81
CA LEU A 142 -7.93 -17.91 5.05
C LEU A 142 -8.59 -18.02 6.43
N LEU A 143 -7.94 -17.49 7.47
CA LEU A 143 -8.52 -17.44 8.82
C LEU A 143 -9.80 -16.58 8.87
N TRP A 144 -9.89 -15.53 8.08
CA TRP A 144 -11.11 -14.73 7.96
C TRP A 144 -12.22 -15.50 7.20
N LYS A 145 -11.87 -16.20 6.11
CA LYS A 145 -12.83 -17.09 5.40
C LYS A 145 -13.40 -18.16 6.31
N GLY A 146 -12.56 -18.76 7.16
CA GLY A 146 -12.94 -19.76 8.15
C GLY A 146 -13.49 -19.20 9.47
N ARG A 147 -13.87 -17.90 9.53
CA ARG A 147 -14.39 -17.26 10.76
C ARG A 147 -15.53 -18.03 11.37
N SER A 148 -15.57 -18.05 12.70
CA SER A 148 -16.55 -18.80 13.52
C SER A 148 -16.40 -20.33 13.46
N ARG A 149 -15.41 -20.88 12.74
CA ARG A 149 -15.06 -22.29 12.74
C ARG A 149 -14.07 -22.62 13.86
N ARG A 150 -13.88 -23.90 14.10
CA ARG A 150 -12.82 -24.41 14.95
C ARG A 150 -11.66 -24.85 14.05
N LEU A 151 -10.47 -24.42 14.37
CA LEU A 151 -9.23 -24.85 13.73
C LEU A 151 -8.52 -25.84 14.67
N CYS A 152 -8.44 -27.08 14.26
CA CYS A 152 -7.69 -28.11 14.97
C CYS A 152 -6.40 -28.41 14.21
N TRP A 153 -5.24 -28.05 14.79
CA TRP A 153 -3.92 -28.28 14.21
C TRP A 153 -2.84 -28.37 15.30
N PRO A 154 -2.72 -29.52 16.01
CA PRO A 154 -1.83 -29.64 17.15
C PRO A 154 -0.37 -29.27 16.86
N ASP A 155 0.16 -29.72 15.72
CA ASP A 155 1.56 -29.51 15.34
C ASP A 155 1.93 -28.01 15.21
N VAL A 156 0.97 -27.16 14.87
CA VAL A 156 1.19 -25.72 14.67
C VAL A 156 0.68 -24.89 15.84
N LEU A 157 -0.47 -25.27 16.42
CA LEU A 157 -1.12 -24.48 17.48
C LEU A 157 -0.61 -24.81 18.89
N GLY A 158 0.16 -25.89 19.04
CA GLY A 158 0.73 -26.30 20.31
C GLY A 158 -0.29 -26.95 21.27
N ASP A 159 -0.07 -26.86 22.56
CA ASP A 159 -0.73 -27.65 23.62
C ASP A 159 -2.27 -27.71 23.60
N THR A 160 -2.94 -26.70 23.10
CA THR A 160 -4.39 -26.73 22.97
C THR A 160 -4.87 -27.48 21.74
N GLY A 161 -4.02 -27.56 20.70
CA GLY A 161 -4.33 -28.23 19.42
C GLY A 161 -5.51 -27.64 18.66
N GLU A 162 -6.34 -26.83 19.31
CA GLU A 162 -7.59 -26.30 18.78
C GLU A 162 -7.84 -24.83 19.19
N ILE A 163 -8.30 -24.03 18.22
CA ILE A 163 -8.69 -22.62 18.43
C ILE A 163 -10.03 -22.36 17.74
N THR A 164 -10.99 -21.75 18.46
CA THR A 164 -12.19 -21.16 17.84
C THR A 164 -11.82 -19.83 17.19
N LEU A 165 -12.14 -19.66 15.90
CA LEU A 165 -11.74 -18.51 15.09
C LEU A 165 -12.64 -17.27 15.33
N THR A 166 -12.77 -16.87 16.59
CA THR A 166 -13.20 -15.52 17.00
C THR A 166 -12.12 -14.51 16.58
N ASP A 167 -12.35 -13.22 16.77
CA ASP A 167 -11.34 -12.17 16.47
C ASP A 167 -10.02 -12.43 17.22
N ASP A 168 -10.11 -12.78 18.49
CA ASP A 168 -8.96 -13.15 19.32
C ASP A 168 -8.32 -14.46 18.87
N GLY A 169 -9.15 -15.47 18.58
CA GLY A 169 -8.66 -16.76 18.07
C GLY A 169 -7.93 -16.64 16.74
N ARG A 170 -8.44 -15.84 15.81
CA ARG A 170 -7.78 -15.56 14.52
C ARG A 170 -6.42 -14.89 14.73
N ARG A 171 -6.35 -13.91 15.64
CA ARG A 171 -5.09 -13.22 15.97
C ARG A 171 -4.05 -14.21 16.51
N ARG A 172 -4.42 -15.08 17.45
CA ARG A 172 -3.52 -16.11 18.00
C ARG A 172 -3.10 -17.14 16.96
N ALA A 173 -4.05 -17.64 16.16
CA ALA A 173 -3.74 -18.59 15.08
C ALA A 173 -2.79 -17.97 14.05
N ARG A 174 -3.02 -16.72 13.63
CA ARG A 174 -2.13 -15.99 12.72
C ARG A 174 -0.73 -15.87 13.28
N GLU A 175 -0.59 -15.50 14.56
CA GLU A 175 0.73 -15.37 15.19
C GLU A 175 1.49 -16.69 15.20
N ARG A 176 0.82 -17.80 15.55
CA ARG A 176 1.42 -19.14 15.52
C ARG A 176 1.86 -19.54 14.11
N LEU A 177 0.99 -19.37 13.12
CA LEU A 177 1.27 -19.70 11.71
C LEU A 177 2.40 -18.84 11.11
N ARG A 178 2.58 -17.60 11.57
CA ARG A 178 3.70 -16.74 11.16
C ARG A 178 5.03 -17.19 11.76
N ARG A 179 5.02 -17.61 13.01
CA ARG A 179 6.25 -18.03 13.73
C ARG A 179 6.69 -19.41 13.32
N TYR A 180 5.77 -20.33 13.07
CA TYR A 180 6.06 -21.73 12.78
C TYR A 180 7.10 -21.92 11.65
N PRO A 181 7.01 -21.25 10.48
CA PRO A 181 8.04 -21.39 9.45
C PRO A 181 9.42 -20.91 9.87
N VAL A 182 9.51 -19.89 10.70
CA VAL A 182 10.79 -19.35 11.19
C VAL A 182 11.41 -20.34 12.18
N GLU A 183 10.62 -20.83 13.13
CA GLU A 183 11.04 -21.77 14.16
C GLU A 183 11.53 -23.11 13.58
N HIS A 184 10.98 -23.51 12.40
CA HIS A 184 11.28 -24.80 11.73
C HIS A 184 12.14 -24.66 10.47
N GLY A 185 12.63 -23.45 10.16
CA GLY A 185 13.49 -23.22 8.99
C GLY A 185 12.81 -23.55 7.63
N LEU A 186 11.48 -23.33 7.52
CA LEU A 186 10.72 -23.74 6.35
C LEU A 186 11.00 -22.82 5.14
N ASN A 187 11.20 -23.45 3.99
CA ASN A 187 11.37 -22.75 2.72
C ASN A 187 10.01 -22.32 2.10
N GLY A 188 10.05 -21.71 0.91
CA GLY A 188 8.84 -21.21 0.23
C GLY A 188 7.84 -22.30 -0.13
N ARG A 189 8.30 -23.51 -0.55
CA ARG A 189 7.40 -24.63 -0.88
C ARG A 189 6.72 -25.19 0.36
N ASP A 190 7.44 -25.25 1.47
CA ASP A 190 6.88 -25.71 2.75
C ASP A 190 5.79 -24.74 3.24
N LYS A 191 6.01 -23.42 3.05
CA LYS A 191 4.99 -22.39 3.33
C LYS A 191 3.75 -22.53 2.46
N ASP A 192 3.92 -22.84 1.16
CA ASP A 192 2.77 -23.12 0.28
C ASP A 192 1.99 -24.36 0.75
N ALA A 193 2.67 -25.41 1.19
CA ALA A 193 2.04 -26.60 1.75
C ALA A 193 1.29 -26.29 3.07
N LEU A 194 1.82 -25.41 3.92
CA LEU A 194 1.10 -24.96 5.12
C LEU A 194 -0.17 -24.20 4.76
N LEU A 195 -0.14 -23.32 3.76
CA LEU A 195 -1.33 -22.59 3.30
C LEU A 195 -2.39 -23.54 2.75
N ALA A 196 -2.01 -24.51 1.90
CA ALA A 196 -2.92 -25.51 1.37
C ALA A 196 -3.54 -26.34 2.50
N ARG A 197 -2.75 -26.75 3.51
CA ARG A 197 -3.24 -27.48 4.68
C ARG A 197 -4.20 -26.62 5.52
N LEU A 198 -3.88 -25.35 5.75
CA LEU A 198 -4.76 -24.42 6.46
C LEU A 198 -6.11 -24.30 5.75
N ALA A 199 -6.10 -24.09 4.43
CA ALA A 199 -7.32 -23.97 3.64
C ALA A 199 -8.17 -25.25 3.71
N ALA A 200 -7.55 -26.43 3.61
CA ALA A 200 -8.24 -27.71 3.76
C ALA A 200 -8.88 -27.88 5.15
N LEU A 201 -8.19 -27.50 6.23
CA LEU A 201 -8.73 -27.54 7.59
C LEU A 201 -9.91 -26.57 7.80
N LEU A 202 -9.97 -25.51 6.99
CA LEU A 202 -11.01 -24.49 7.03
C LEU A 202 -12.12 -24.73 5.98
N ASP A 203 -12.00 -25.79 5.18
CA ASP A 203 -12.92 -26.11 4.07
C ASP A 203 -13.07 -24.91 3.10
N VAL A 204 -11.92 -24.35 2.68
CA VAL A 204 -11.81 -23.25 1.73
C VAL A 204 -11.21 -23.80 0.42
N ASP A 205 -11.83 -23.49 -0.71
CA ASP A 205 -11.31 -23.85 -2.05
C ASP A 205 -10.04 -23.04 -2.36
N TYR A 206 -8.89 -23.61 -1.99
CA TYR A 206 -7.59 -22.98 -2.18
C TYR A 206 -7.17 -22.93 -3.64
N ASP A 207 -7.55 -23.93 -4.43
CA ASP A 207 -7.23 -23.98 -5.86
C ASP A 207 -7.95 -22.86 -6.63
N ASP A 208 -9.17 -22.48 -6.24
CA ASP A 208 -9.86 -21.34 -6.79
C ASP A 208 -9.14 -20.03 -6.45
N ILE A 209 -8.71 -19.86 -5.21
CA ILE A 209 -7.93 -18.70 -4.76
C ILE A 209 -6.65 -18.57 -5.60
N LEU A 210 -5.93 -19.65 -5.83
CA LEU A 210 -4.68 -19.65 -6.61
C LEU A 210 -4.94 -19.38 -8.10
N ARG A 211 -5.96 -20.00 -8.71
CA ARG A 211 -6.32 -19.75 -10.11
C ARG A 211 -6.67 -18.28 -10.35
N ARG A 212 -7.37 -17.66 -9.43
CA ARG A 212 -7.76 -16.24 -9.48
C ARG A 212 -6.64 -15.30 -9.04
N ARG A 213 -5.53 -15.85 -8.55
CA ARG A 213 -4.36 -15.12 -8.06
C ARG A 213 -4.70 -14.07 -6.98
N LEU A 214 -5.64 -14.40 -6.08
CA LEU A 214 -5.92 -13.55 -4.94
C LEU A 214 -4.66 -13.40 -4.08
N LEU A 215 -4.39 -12.19 -3.61
CA LEU A 215 -3.24 -11.86 -2.75
C LEU A 215 -1.87 -12.23 -3.36
N HIS A 216 -1.77 -12.25 -4.68
CA HIS A 216 -0.51 -12.39 -5.41
C HIS A 216 0.02 -11.01 -5.83
N LEU A 217 1.31 -10.95 -6.09
CA LEU A 217 1.90 -9.83 -6.81
C LEU A 217 1.81 -10.08 -8.33
N MET A 218 1.94 -9.00 -9.11
CA MET A 218 2.19 -9.10 -10.55
C MET A 218 3.47 -9.91 -10.78
N SER A 219 3.50 -10.71 -11.84
CA SER A 219 4.75 -11.28 -12.33
C SER A 219 5.65 -10.18 -12.90
N LEU A 220 6.96 -10.45 -12.98
CA LEU A 220 7.89 -9.51 -13.61
C LEU A 220 7.50 -9.22 -15.08
N SER A 221 6.94 -10.20 -15.80
CA SER A 221 6.45 -10.03 -17.18
C SER A 221 5.29 -9.04 -17.26
N GLU A 222 4.30 -9.17 -16.38
CA GLU A 222 3.15 -8.25 -16.28
C GLU A 222 3.59 -6.84 -15.88
N ALA A 223 4.50 -6.74 -14.92
CA ALA A 223 5.08 -5.46 -14.52
C ALA A 223 5.83 -4.79 -15.70
N GLY A 224 6.63 -5.56 -16.46
CA GLY A 224 7.29 -5.07 -17.67
C GLY A 224 6.32 -4.65 -18.78
N GLU A 225 5.18 -5.34 -18.93
CA GLU A 225 4.11 -4.90 -19.83
C GLU A 225 3.55 -3.55 -19.40
N LEU A 226 3.23 -3.39 -18.12
CA LEU A 226 2.72 -2.12 -17.58
C LEU A 226 3.72 -0.98 -17.75
N ALA A 227 5.01 -1.23 -17.55
CA ALA A 227 6.05 -0.23 -17.77
C ALA A 227 6.08 0.25 -19.23
N ARG A 228 5.96 -0.66 -20.22
CA ARG A 228 5.83 -0.30 -21.64
C ARG A 228 4.55 0.47 -21.96
N ARG A 229 3.50 0.32 -21.13
CA ARG A 229 2.23 1.06 -21.23
C ARG A 229 2.23 2.36 -20.43
N GLY A 230 3.38 2.79 -19.91
CA GLY A 230 3.56 4.08 -19.24
C GLY A 230 3.32 4.08 -17.74
N VAL A 231 3.18 2.91 -17.10
CA VAL A 231 3.17 2.84 -15.63
C VAL A 231 4.60 3.02 -15.12
N ASP A 232 4.76 3.91 -14.15
CA ASP A 232 6.04 4.18 -13.52
C ASP A 232 6.30 3.21 -12.37
N LEU A 233 7.25 2.26 -12.54
CA LEU A 233 7.61 1.29 -11.52
C LEU A 233 8.72 1.86 -10.62
N GLN A 234 8.52 1.91 -9.32
CA GLN A 234 9.43 2.50 -8.35
C GLN A 234 9.72 1.56 -7.17
N LEU A 235 10.67 1.93 -6.31
CA LEU A 235 11.24 1.08 -5.28
C LEU A 235 10.32 0.89 -4.06
N HIS A 236 10.17 -0.36 -3.61
CA HIS A 236 9.44 -0.73 -2.38
C HIS A 236 10.11 -1.87 -1.60
N THR A 237 11.43 -1.96 -1.68
CA THR A 237 12.28 -3.06 -1.23
C THR A 237 12.02 -4.39 -1.95
N HIS A 238 13.00 -5.28 -1.90
CA HIS A 238 12.85 -6.58 -2.57
C HIS A 238 11.84 -7.49 -1.88
N ARG A 239 11.87 -7.57 -0.54
CA ARG A 239 11.06 -8.49 0.28
C ARG A 239 9.97 -7.80 1.09
N HIS A 240 9.64 -6.53 0.77
CA HIS A 240 8.65 -5.72 1.48
C HIS A 240 8.98 -5.57 2.98
N ARG A 241 10.22 -5.24 3.30
CA ARG A 241 10.69 -5.08 4.68
C ARG A 241 11.79 -4.03 4.79
N VAL A 242 11.94 -3.48 5.98
CA VAL A 242 13.02 -2.59 6.36
C VAL A 242 13.80 -3.18 7.53
N SER A 243 15.07 -2.83 7.67
CA SER A 243 15.95 -3.32 8.74
C SER A 243 16.73 -2.15 9.36
N TYR A 244 17.04 -2.26 10.65
CA TYR A 244 17.97 -1.35 11.32
C TYR A 244 19.43 -1.65 10.99
N ASP A 245 19.73 -2.79 10.37
CA ASP A 245 21.04 -3.10 9.82
C ASP A 245 21.16 -2.46 8.44
N SER A 246 22.11 -1.54 8.29
CA SER A 246 22.34 -0.80 7.04
C SER A 246 22.69 -1.72 5.88
N ALA A 247 23.47 -2.79 6.11
CA ALA A 247 23.85 -3.72 5.04
C ALA A 247 22.66 -4.54 4.55
N VAL A 248 21.73 -4.91 5.45
CA VAL A 248 20.47 -5.56 5.08
C VAL A 248 19.55 -4.58 4.34
N PHE A 249 19.43 -3.34 4.82
CA PHE A 249 18.63 -2.30 4.17
C PHE A 249 19.15 -2.02 2.75
N ASP A 250 20.45 -1.80 2.59
CA ASP A 250 21.08 -1.57 1.28
C ASP A 250 20.90 -2.76 0.33
N ARG A 251 20.94 -3.98 0.83
CA ARG A 251 20.68 -5.19 0.05
C ARG A 251 19.24 -5.21 -0.45
N GLU A 252 18.27 -4.91 0.39
CA GLU A 252 16.85 -4.83 0.00
C GLU A 252 16.62 -3.80 -1.12
N ILE A 253 17.27 -2.64 -1.05
CA ILE A 253 17.19 -1.61 -2.10
C ILE A 253 17.88 -2.09 -3.38
N ARG A 254 19.11 -2.62 -3.31
CA ARG A 254 19.87 -3.09 -4.47
C ARG A 254 19.17 -4.24 -5.20
N ASP A 255 18.72 -5.25 -4.44
CA ASP A 255 18.01 -6.40 -5.00
C ASP A 255 16.74 -5.96 -5.73
N ASN A 256 15.99 -5.00 -5.17
CA ASN A 256 14.80 -4.44 -5.79
C ASN A 256 15.14 -3.63 -7.05
N LEU A 257 16.15 -2.75 -6.97
CA LEU A 257 16.61 -1.91 -8.06
C LEU A 257 17.06 -2.73 -9.27
N GLU A 258 17.84 -3.80 -9.05
CA GLU A 258 18.32 -4.69 -10.10
C GLU A 258 17.17 -5.31 -10.91
N ARG A 259 16.10 -5.78 -10.22
CA ARG A 259 14.93 -6.34 -10.89
C ARG A 259 14.16 -5.28 -11.68
N LEU A 260 13.99 -4.09 -11.10
CA LEU A 260 13.25 -3.01 -11.75
C LEU A 260 13.97 -2.46 -12.98
N ARG A 261 15.31 -2.36 -12.96
CA ARG A 261 16.12 -1.95 -14.11
C ARG A 261 15.88 -2.82 -15.34
N ALA A 262 15.65 -4.12 -15.15
CA ALA A 262 15.35 -5.03 -16.24
C ALA A 262 13.96 -4.84 -16.87
N LEU A 263 13.06 -4.13 -16.18
CA LEU A 263 11.65 -3.98 -16.59
C LEU A 263 11.36 -2.63 -17.26
N ARG A 264 12.22 -1.62 -17.09
CA ARG A 264 11.95 -0.25 -17.51
C ARG A 264 13.20 0.43 -18.10
N PRO A 265 13.01 1.42 -19.00
CA PRO A 265 14.13 2.10 -19.65
C PRO A 265 14.83 3.15 -18.76
N SER A 266 14.15 3.70 -17.76
CA SER A 266 14.66 4.74 -16.86
C SER A 266 14.96 4.20 -15.48
N GLU A 267 15.98 4.76 -14.81
CA GLU A 267 16.37 4.38 -13.44
C GLU A 267 15.23 4.64 -12.45
N PRO A 268 14.86 3.67 -11.59
CA PRO A 268 13.98 3.93 -10.46
C PRO A 268 14.71 4.81 -9.43
N THR A 269 14.10 5.93 -9.06
CA THR A 269 14.69 6.91 -8.13
C THR A 269 13.74 7.32 -7.02
N HIS A 270 12.52 6.83 -7.01
CA HIS A 270 11.56 7.08 -5.96
C HIS A 270 11.35 5.85 -5.11
N PHE A 271 11.18 6.05 -3.81
CA PHE A 271 11.05 5.00 -2.83
C PHE A 271 9.77 5.17 -2.01
N CYS A 272 9.15 4.09 -1.60
CA CYS A 272 8.11 4.08 -0.57
C CYS A 272 8.54 3.18 0.59
N TYR A 273 8.41 3.66 1.81
CA TYR A 273 8.73 2.89 3.00
C TYR A 273 7.70 1.77 3.20
N PRO A 274 8.11 0.47 3.16
CA PRO A 274 7.23 -0.64 3.49
C PRO A 274 6.54 -0.45 4.84
N GLY A 275 5.20 -0.63 4.85
CA GLY A 275 4.38 -0.42 6.04
C GLY A 275 4.44 0.99 6.63
N GLY A 276 4.96 1.98 5.89
CA GLY A 276 5.16 3.35 6.37
C GLY A 276 6.27 3.51 7.41
N VAL A 277 7.04 2.46 7.68
CA VAL A 277 8.12 2.48 8.69
C VAL A 277 9.27 3.33 8.20
N ASN A 278 9.32 4.58 8.63
CA ASN A 278 10.40 5.50 8.36
C ASN A 278 11.13 5.84 9.67
N ARG A 279 12.45 5.95 9.60
CA ARG A 279 13.31 6.28 10.74
C ARG A 279 14.42 7.23 10.30
N PRO A 280 14.90 8.12 11.20
CA PRO A 280 15.99 9.05 10.88
C PRO A 280 17.23 8.34 10.34
N GLU A 281 17.53 7.13 10.82
CA GLU A 281 18.69 6.32 10.43
C GLU A 281 18.65 5.91 8.95
N PHE A 282 17.47 5.79 8.36
CA PHE A 282 17.32 5.39 6.94
C PHE A 282 17.66 6.51 5.97
N LEU A 283 17.57 7.78 6.40
CA LEU A 283 17.76 8.93 5.52
C LEU A 283 19.18 9.02 4.92
N PRO A 284 20.27 8.86 5.70
CA PRO A 284 21.62 8.81 5.14
C PRO A 284 21.80 7.66 4.14
N TRP A 285 21.23 6.49 4.41
CA TRP A 285 21.35 5.31 3.53
C TRP A 285 20.63 5.54 2.19
N LEU A 286 19.42 6.08 2.22
CA LEU A 286 18.68 6.42 1.00
C LEU A 286 19.39 7.52 0.18
N ARG A 287 19.99 8.53 0.83
CA ARG A 287 20.81 9.53 0.14
C ARG A 287 22.02 8.91 -0.55
N GLY A 288 22.66 7.94 0.09
CA GLY A 288 23.77 7.17 -0.49
C GLY A 288 23.36 6.27 -1.66
N SER A 289 22.08 5.90 -1.76
CA SER A 289 21.54 5.00 -2.79
C SER A 289 20.94 5.74 -4.00
N ASN A 290 21.25 7.02 -4.21
CA ASN A 290 20.74 7.85 -5.31
C ASN A 290 19.20 7.94 -5.38
N ILE A 291 18.52 7.92 -4.22
CA ILE A 291 17.07 8.08 -4.12
C ILE A 291 16.71 9.57 -4.16
N ALA A 292 15.95 9.97 -5.18
CA ALA A 292 15.53 11.34 -5.40
C ALA A 292 14.40 11.78 -4.45
N SER A 293 13.47 10.89 -4.14
CA SER A 293 12.43 11.13 -3.13
C SER A 293 11.92 9.84 -2.50
N ALA A 294 11.36 9.97 -1.28
CA ALA A 294 10.69 8.86 -0.64
C ALA A 294 9.35 9.33 -0.01
N THR A 295 8.35 8.46 -0.08
CA THR A 295 7.00 8.71 0.43
C THR A 295 6.72 7.90 1.68
N THR A 296 6.06 8.53 2.65
CA THR A 296 5.61 7.92 3.90
C THR A 296 4.11 7.59 3.85
N CYS A 297 3.58 7.00 4.92
CA CYS A 297 2.13 6.87 5.14
C CYS A 297 1.58 7.98 6.05
N GLU A 298 2.39 9.00 6.38
CA GLU A 298 1.92 10.14 7.15
C GLU A 298 0.95 10.99 6.32
N PRO A 299 -0.31 11.16 6.77
CA PRO A 299 -1.31 11.86 5.99
C PRO A 299 -1.00 13.35 5.87
N GLY A 300 -0.85 13.84 4.65
CA GLY A 300 -0.50 15.23 4.41
C GLY A 300 -0.53 15.63 2.94
N LEU A 301 -0.31 16.92 2.69
CA LEU A 301 0.00 17.45 1.37
C LEU A 301 1.49 17.74 1.34
N ALA A 302 2.19 17.15 0.39
CA ALA A 302 3.61 17.38 0.20
C ALA A 302 3.86 18.83 -0.30
N SER A 303 4.96 19.41 0.12
CA SER A 303 5.39 20.77 -0.26
C SER A 303 6.92 20.84 -0.22
N ARG A 304 7.50 21.86 -0.84
CA ARG A 304 8.97 22.09 -0.84
C ARG A 304 9.60 22.26 0.55
N ARG A 305 8.78 22.36 1.63
CA ARG A 305 9.27 22.42 3.01
C ARG A 305 9.57 21.06 3.62
N HIS A 306 9.09 19.97 3.00
CA HIS A 306 9.39 18.62 3.46
C HIS A 306 10.76 18.18 2.97
N ASP A 307 11.44 17.33 3.74
CA ASP A 307 12.58 16.57 3.22
C ASP A 307 12.08 15.69 2.06
N ARG A 308 12.86 15.63 0.96
CA ARG A 308 12.54 14.82 -0.22
C ARG A 308 12.33 13.34 0.13
N LEU A 309 12.97 12.87 1.19
CA LEU A 309 12.87 11.49 1.65
C LEU A 309 11.77 11.26 2.70
N LEU A 310 10.93 12.26 2.99
CA LEU A 310 9.83 12.18 3.95
C LEU A 310 8.57 12.87 3.42
N LEU A 311 8.22 12.61 2.16
CA LEU A 311 7.03 13.22 1.55
C LEU A 311 5.76 12.56 2.12
N PRO A 312 4.84 13.34 2.69
CA PRO A 312 3.58 12.81 3.20
C PRO A 312 2.67 12.34 2.07
N ARG A 313 1.90 11.28 2.31
CA ARG A 313 0.86 10.77 1.42
C ARG A 313 -0.48 10.67 2.15
N TYR A 314 -1.56 10.67 1.40
CA TYR A 314 -2.86 10.26 1.90
C TYR A 314 -3.17 8.85 1.40
N ILE A 315 -3.19 7.88 2.31
CA ILE A 315 -3.62 6.53 2.01
C ILE A 315 -5.15 6.52 1.99
N ASP A 316 -5.73 6.33 0.81
CA ASP A 316 -7.17 6.23 0.65
C ASP A 316 -7.62 4.77 0.81
N THR A 317 -8.73 4.58 1.48
CA THR A 317 -9.29 3.26 1.81
C THR A 317 -10.77 3.21 1.46
N SER A 318 -11.36 2.01 1.43
CA SER A 318 -12.79 1.85 1.17
C SER A 318 -13.68 2.42 2.29
N THR A 319 -13.10 2.70 3.46
CA THR A 319 -13.82 3.24 4.64
C THR A 319 -14.01 4.75 4.59
N HIS A 320 -13.31 5.44 3.67
CA HIS A 320 -13.43 6.89 3.50
C HIS A 320 -14.66 7.26 2.64
N THR A 321 -15.38 8.27 3.09
CA THR A 321 -16.52 8.81 2.34
C THR A 321 -16.07 9.75 1.22
N ASP A 322 -16.93 9.99 0.22
CA ASP A 322 -16.69 10.98 -0.83
C ASP A 322 -16.40 12.38 -0.27
N ALA A 323 -17.07 12.76 0.83
CA ALA A 323 -16.85 14.05 1.49
C ALA A 323 -15.44 14.15 2.11
N GLU A 324 -14.96 13.07 2.75
CA GLU A 324 -13.59 13.02 3.28
C GLU A 324 -12.57 13.10 2.13
N PHE A 325 -12.80 12.36 1.06
CA PHE A 325 -11.91 12.38 -0.10
C PHE A 325 -11.88 13.77 -0.78
N ARG A 326 -13.04 14.41 -1.01
CA ARG A 326 -13.11 15.78 -1.54
C ARG A 326 -12.35 16.77 -0.66
N ALA A 327 -12.47 16.66 0.66
CA ALA A 327 -11.74 17.53 1.59
C ALA A 327 -10.22 17.36 1.49
N TRP A 328 -9.72 16.18 1.07
CA TRP A 328 -8.30 16.00 0.76
C TRP A 328 -7.92 16.64 -0.58
N LEU A 329 -8.75 16.53 -1.61
CA LEU A 329 -8.50 17.16 -2.91
C LEU A 329 -8.38 18.70 -2.78
N THR A 330 -9.25 19.30 -2.00
CA THR A 330 -9.23 20.75 -1.73
C THR A 330 -8.15 21.16 -0.72
N GLY A 331 -7.70 20.21 0.12
CA GLY A 331 -6.73 20.45 1.20
C GLY A 331 -7.36 20.82 2.54
N VAL A 332 -8.66 21.08 2.61
CA VAL A 332 -9.38 21.42 3.86
C VAL A 332 -9.20 20.37 4.94
N ALA A 333 -9.10 19.08 4.54
CA ALA A 333 -8.83 17.99 5.47
C ALA A 333 -7.57 18.19 6.32
N THR A 334 -6.58 18.95 5.84
CA THR A 334 -5.32 19.18 6.53
C THR A 334 -5.41 20.28 7.59
N LEU A 335 -6.45 21.12 7.51
CA LEU A 335 -6.69 22.21 8.47
C LEU A 335 -7.43 21.74 9.73
N LEU A 336 -7.96 20.52 9.70
CA LEU A 336 -8.71 19.94 10.82
C LEU A 336 -7.80 19.13 11.75
N PRO A 337 -8.04 19.16 13.07
CA PRO A 337 -7.32 18.33 14.02
C PRO A 337 -7.36 16.85 13.65
N ARG A 338 -6.22 16.17 13.75
CA ARG A 338 -6.09 14.74 13.45
C ARG A 338 -5.65 13.98 14.69
N ARG A 339 -6.14 12.76 14.83
CA ARG A 339 -5.48 11.79 15.69
C ARG A 339 -4.18 11.39 14.98
N ARG A 340 -3.03 11.37 15.67
CA ARG A 340 -1.84 10.69 15.17
C ARG A 340 -2.24 9.24 14.88
N GLN A 341 -1.94 8.74 13.67
CA GLN A 341 -1.98 7.31 13.44
C GLN A 341 -1.04 6.65 14.46
N ALA A 342 -1.48 5.54 15.04
CA ALA A 342 -0.58 4.72 15.85
C ALA A 342 0.63 4.37 14.96
N GLU A 343 1.83 4.48 15.52
CA GLU A 343 3.05 4.06 14.81
C GLU A 343 2.82 2.67 14.24
N ALA A 344 3.18 2.49 12.96
CA ALA A 344 3.08 1.19 12.31
C ALA A 344 3.79 0.17 13.20
N THR A 345 3.03 -0.76 13.75
CA THR A 345 3.55 -1.81 14.62
C THR A 345 4.59 -2.59 13.84
N GLY A 346 5.69 -2.95 14.47
CA GLY A 346 6.91 -3.55 13.92
C GLY A 346 6.78 -4.87 13.12
N GLN A 347 5.63 -5.10 12.44
CA GLN A 347 5.38 -6.23 11.56
C GLN A 347 6.31 -6.24 10.32
N PHE A 348 6.83 -5.07 9.95
CA PHE A 348 7.73 -4.90 8.80
C PHE A 348 9.20 -4.72 9.21
N LEU A 349 9.48 -4.73 10.52
CA LEU A 349 10.83 -4.75 11.05
C LEU A 349 11.27 -6.20 11.21
N GLU A 350 12.37 -6.58 10.58
CA GLU A 350 12.99 -7.85 10.87
C GLU A 350 13.53 -7.90 12.30
N ALA A 351 13.23 -9.01 13.00
CA ALA A 351 14.15 -9.50 14.00
C ALA A 351 15.48 -9.82 13.30
N PRO A 352 16.65 -9.55 13.93
CA PRO A 352 17.93 -9.88 13.33
C PRO A 352 17.93 -11.36 12.94
N VAL A 353 18.20 -11.63 11.66
CA VAL A 353 18.45 -12.99 11.20
C VAL A 353 19.70 -13.44 11.91
N ALA A 354 19.59 -14.42 12.80
CA ALA A 354 20.75 -15.14 13.27
C ALA A 354 21.48 -15.66 12.04
N SER A 355 22.74 -15.24 11.92
CA SER A 355 23.69 -15.56 10.85
C SER A 355 23.85 -17.06 10.62
#